data_f8f4354fb1ed1f57ddd5381cdddcac96
#
_entry.id   f8f4354fb1ed1f57ddd5381cdddcac96
#
_cell.length_a   1.000
_cell.length_b   1.000
_cell.length_c   1.000
_cell.angle_alpha   90.00
_cell.angle_beta   90.00
_cell.angle_gamma   90.00
#
_symmetry.space_group_name_H-M   'P 1'
#
loop_
_entity.id
_entity.type
_entity.pdbx_description
1 polymer ?
#
loop_
_entity_poly.entity_id
_entity_poly.type
_entity_poly.pdbx_seq_one_letter_code
_entity_poly.pdbx_strand_id
1 'polypeptide(L)'
;NAGDVFYSGNTVELLIKELNQSDIVYGAAVLVDEKGRDQGLYHKTLPEKLTWKNFIKGMVVCHQALLVKRDNAELYSLDYKIASDIDWAIRNCKKTNKIQNSKLVLCKFQTGGLSKKRQRLALQERFTILKNHFGLYDTIKSHISIVFQYILVKLGLKKTRN
;
A
#
# COMPACT_ATOMS: atom_id res chain seq x y z
N ASN A 1 -2.12 1.88 -13.51
CA ASN A 1 -1.55 3.22 -13.68
C ASN A 1 -0.56 3.22 -14.85
N ALA A 2 -0.36 4.38 -15.47
CA ALA A 2 0.61 4.52 -16.55
C ALA A 2 2.02 4.16 -16.07
N GLY A 3 2.69 3.24 -16.76
CA GLY A 3 4.04 2.76 -16.43
C GLY A 3 4.11 1.57 -15.48
N ASP A 4 3.01 1.19 -14.83
CA ASP A 4 2.97 0.02 -13.97
C ASP A 4 2.66 -1.25 -14.79
N VAL A 5 3.38 -2.33 -14.52
CA VAL A 5 3.21 -3.61 -15.23
C VAL A 5 3.29 -4.78 -14.25
N PHE A 6 2.77 -5.94 -14.63
CA PHE A 6 3.04 -7.18 -13.89
C PHE A 6 4.53 -7.45 -13.84
N TYR A 7 4.99 -8.07 -12.75
CA TYR A 7 6.41 -8.33 -12.55
C TYR A 7 7.02 -9.18 -13.68
N SER A 8 6.28 -10.19 -14.13
CA SER A 8 6.68 -11.07 -15.24
C SER A 8 5.46 -11.54 -16.03
N GLY A 9 5.68 -12.13 -17.21
CA GLY A 9 4.61 -12.65 -18.06
C GLY A 9 3.78 -13.77 -17.44
N ASN A 10 4.35 -14.50 -16.46
CA ASN A 10 3.67 -15.60 -15.76
C ASN A 10 3.16 -15.23 -14.36
N THR A 11 3.23 -13.95 -13.97
CA THR A 11 2.81 -13.49 -12.63
C THR A 11 1.37 -13.89 -12.31
N VAL A 12 0.46 -13.74 -13.28
CA VAL A 12 -0.97 -14.06 -13.09
C VAL A 12 -1.16 -15.57 -12.94
N GLU A 13 -0.47 -16.38 -13.75
CA GLU A 13 -0.53 -17.84 -13.66
C GLU A 13 -0.04 -18.35 -12.29
N LEU A 14 1.10 -17.84 -11.84
CA LEU A 14 1.65 -18.17 -10.51
C LEU A 14 0.68 -17.76 -9.39
N LEU A 15 0.10 -16.58 -9.52
CA LEU A 15 -0.86 -16.09 -8.54
C LEU A 15 -2.11 -16.99 -8.46
N ILE A 16 -2.65 -17.42 -9.61
CA ILE A 16 -3.84 -18.30 -9.64
C ILE A 16 -3.54 -19.65 -8.98
N LYS A 17 -2.33 -20.19 -9.17
CA LYS A 17 -1.91 -21.44 -8.51
C LYS A 17 -1.84 -21.32 -6.98
N GLU A 18 -1.48 -20.15 -6.49
CA GLU A 18 -1.35 -19.88 -5.04
C GLU A 18 -2.68 -19.41 -4.40
N LEU A 19 -3.68 -19.07 -5.21
CA LEU A 19 -4.97 -18.57 -4.73
C LEU A 19 -5.76 -19.66 -4.02
N ASN A 20 -5.95 -19.51 -2.72
CA ASN A 20 -6.68 -20.44 -1.87
C ASN A 20 -7.98 -19.76 -1.38
N GLN A 21 -9.03 -19.70 -2.21
CA GLN A 21 -10.35 -19.14 -1.87
C GLN A 21 -10.33 -17.76 -1.17
N SER A 22 -9.25 -17.00 -1.37
CA SER A 22 -9.07 -15.68 -0.76
C SER A 22 -9.90 -14.63 -1.49
N ASP A 23 -10.45 -13.67 -0.74
CA ASP A 23 -11.15 -12.51 -1.31
C ASP A 23 -10.15 -11.41 -1.70
N ILE A 24 -9.02 -11.36 -0.99
CA ILE A 24 -7.93 -10.40 -1.22
C ILE A 24 -6.61 -11.16 -1.23
N VAL A 25 -5.76 -10.86 -2.20
CA VAL A 25 -4.38 -11.33 -2.26
C VAL A 25 -3.44 -10.14 -2.41
N TYR A 26 -2.33 -10.17 -1.69
CA TYR A 26 -1.30 -9.15 -1.81
C TYR A 26 0.08 -9.77 -1.94
N GLY A 27 1.01 -8.99 -2.45
CA GLY A 27 2.40 -9.39 -2.62
C GLY A 27 3.35 -8.20 -2.64
N ALA A 28 4.60 -8.49 -2.96
CA ALA A 28 5.62 -7.47 -3.11
C ALA A 28 5.47 -6.69 -4.42
N ALA A 29 6.01 -5.48 -4.44
CA ALA A 29 6.19 -4.67 -5.64
C ALA A 29 7.64 -4.22 -5.72
N VAL A 30 8.18 -4.16 -6.92
CA VAL A 30 9.51 -3.60 -7.22
C VAL A 30 9.32 -2.19 -7.74
N LEU A 31 10.10 -1.24 -7.21
CA LEU A 31 10.18 0.11 -7.75
C LEU A 31 11.02 0.11 -9.03
N VAL A 32 10.54 0.80 -10.05
CA VAL A 32 11.32 1.04 -11.27
C VAL A 32 11.34 2.53 -11.60
N ASP A 33 12.42 2.98 -12.21
CA ASP A 33 12.50 4.33 -12.78
C ASP A 33 11.78 4.43 -14.14
N GLU A 34 11.78 5.61 -14.73
CA GLU A 34 11.17 5.87 -16.05
C GLU A 34 11.78 5.04 -17.18
N LYS A 35 12.98 4.50 -17.00
CA LYS A 35 13.68 3.62 -17.94
C LYS A 35 13.46 2.14 -17.63
N GLY A 36 12.60 1.80 -16.63
CA GLY A 36 12.33 0.44 -16.21
C GLY A 36 13.43 -0.20 -15.36
N ARG A 37 14.44 0.55 -14.91
CA ARG A 37 15.55 0.02 -14.10
C ARG A 37 15.08 -0.17 -12.66
N ASP A 38 15.43 -1.32 -12.09
CA ASP A 38 15.11 -1.72 -10.73
C ASP A 38 15.71 -0.75 -9.69
N GLN A 39 14.88 -0.30 -8.74
CA GLN A 39 15.24 0.58 -7.64
C GLN A 39 15.04 -0.10 -6.28
N GLY A 40 14.78 -1.41 -6.27
CA GLY A 40 14.51 -2.21 -5.09
C GLY A 40 13.04 -2.36 -4.76
N LEU A 41 12.76 -2.99 -3.62
CA LEU A 41 11.38 -3.26 -3.18
C LEU A 41 10.67 -1.98 -2.72
N TYR A 42 9.39 -1.86 -3.07
CA TYR A 42 8.50 -0.78 -2.61
C TYR A 42 8.41 -0.75 -1.07
N HIS A 43 8.22 -1.92 -0.46
CA HIS A 43 8.34 -2.12 0.97
C HIS A 43 9.35 -3.25 1.20
N LYS A 44 10.34 -3.04 2.05
CA LYS A 44 11.33 -4.06 2.37
C LYS A 44 10.72 -5.27 3.11
N THR A 45 9.68 -5.01 3.89
CA THR A 45 8.92 -6.04 4.61
C THR A 45 7.43 -5.79 4.46
N LEU A 46 6.71 -6.81 4.00
CA LEU A 46 5.26 -6.82 4.00
C LEU A 46 4.73 -7.36 5.33
N PRO A 47 3.52 -6.95 5.77
CA PRO A 47 2.88 -7.58 6.91
C PRO A 47 2.64 -9.06 6.60
N GLU A 48 2.92 -9.94 7.56
CA GLU A 48 2.67 -11.38 7.44
C GLU A 48 1.16 -11.66 7.33
N LYS A 49 0.37 -10.95 8.14
CA LYS A 49 -1.09 -10.90 8.08
C LYS A 49 -1.52 -9.46 7.83
N LEU A 50 -2.13 -9.21 6.69
CA LEU A 50 -2.70 -7.91 6.36
C LEU A 50 -4.11 -7.83 6.94
N THR A 51 -4.38 -6.72 7.62
CA THR A 51 -5.71 -6.30 8.08
C THR A 51 -5.90 -4.82 7.79
N TRP A 52 -7.13 -4.35 7.80
CA TRP A 52 -7.40 -2.93 7.63
C TRP A 52 -6.67 -2.05 8.68
N LYS A 53 -6.42 -2.58 9.90
CA LYS A 53 -5.72 -1.87 10.98
C LYS A 53 -4.27 -1.53 10.65
N ASN A 54 -3.61 -2.28 9.78
CA ASN A 54 -2.24 -2.01 9.39
C ASN A 54 -2.10 -0.66 8.66
N PHE A 55 -3.16 -0.21 7.98
CA PHE A 55 -3.16 1.03 7.19
C PHE A 55 -3.15 2.31 8.02
N ILE A 56 -3.28 2.24 9.34
CA ILE A 56 -3.10 3.42 10.21
C ILE A 56 -1.71 4.07 10.05
N LYS A 57 -0.73 3.32 9.58
CA LYS A 57 0.63 3.80 9.27
C LYS A 57 0.77 4.30 7.82
N GLY A 58 -0.31 4.38 7.08
CA GLY A 58 -0.34 4.68 5.65
C GLY A 58 -0.39 3.40 4.80
N MET A 59 0.01 3.51 3.54
CA MET A 59 -0.01 2.38 2.60
C MET A 59 1.11 1.39 2.94
N VAL A 60 0.75 0.26 3.51
CA VAL A 60 1.68 -0.81 3.96
C VAL A 60 1.92 -1.90 2.91
N VAL A 61 1.14 -1.88 1.84
CA VAL A 61 1.26 -2.74 0.65
C VAL A 61 1.10 -1.83 -0.56
N CYS A 62 1.87 -2.04 -1.61
CA CYS A 62 1.64 -1.32 -2.87
C CYS A 62 0.23 -1.63 -3.39
N HIS A 63 -0.59 -0.59 -3.69
CA HIS A 63 -1.96 -0.81 -4.16
C HIS A 63 -2.03 -1.61 -5.47
N GLN A 64 -1.00 -1.53 -6.31
CA GLN A 64 -0.88 -2.32 -7.54
C GLN A 64 -0.54 -3.79 -7.28
N ALA A 65 -0.11 -4.11 -6.07
CA ALA A 65 0.14 -5.48 -5.61
C ALA A 65 -0.91 -5.94 -4.58
N LEU A 66 -2.07 -5.29 -4.55
CA LEU A 66 -3.25 -5.64 -3.74
C LEU A 66 -4.41 -5.96 -4.69
N LEU A 67 -4.73 -7.23 -4.82
CA LEU A 67 -5.74 -7.75 -5.73
C LEU A 67 -6.98 -8.15 -4.93
N VAL A 68 -8.14 -7.64 -5.33
CA VAL A 68 -9.42 -7.90 -4.70
C VAL A 68 -10.31 -8.66 -5.67
N LYS A 69 -10.99 -9.70 -5.20
CA LYS A 69 -11.96 -10.44 -5.98
C LYS A 69 -13.04 -9.48 -6.49
N ARG A 70 -13.33 -9.52 -7.79
CA ARG A 70 -14.20 -8.55 -8.47
C ARG A 70 -15.55 -8.38 -7.78
N ASP A 71 -16.18 -9.48 -7.38
CA ASP A 71 -17.52 -9.48 -6.78
C ASP A 71 -17.56 -8.79 -5.40
N ASN A 72 -16.39 -8.69 -4.75
CA ASN A 72 -16.24 -8.10 -3.41
C ASN A 72 -15.62 -6.70 -3.46
N ALA A 73 -15.12 -6.27 -4.63
CA ALA A 73 -14.37 -5.04 -4.77
C ALA A 73 -15.24 -3.80 -4.63
N GLU A 74 -14.85 -2.92 -3.70
CA GLU A 74 -15.41 -1.58 -3.59
C GLU A 74 -15.00 -0.71 -4.78
N LEU A 75 -15.86 0.25 -5.14
CA LEU A 75 -15.46 1.30 -6.06
C LEU A 75 -14.53 2.31 -5.37
N TYR A 76 -13.64 2.94 -6.13
CA TYR A 76 -12.85 4.04 -5.62
C TYR A 76 -13.74 5.23 -5.27
N SER A 77 -13.48 5.86 -4.11
CA SER A 77 -14.15 7.13 -3.78
C SER A 77 -13.62 8.25 -4.68
N LEU A 78 -14.54 9.05 -5.21
CA LEU A 78 -14.23 10.24 -6.01
C LEU A 78 -13.95 11.48 -5.15
N ASP A 79 -14.14 11.39 -3.83
CA ASP A 79 -13.86 12.47 -2.88
C ASP A 79 -12.36 12.74 -2.73
N TYR A 80 -11.52 11.73 -3.04
CA TYR A 80 -10.07 11.81 -2.95
C TYR A 80 -9.43 11.78 -4.34
N LYS A 81 -8.61 12.78 -4.61
CA LYS A 81 -7.97 12.96 -5.93
C LYS A 81 -6.63 12.23 -6.06
N ILE A 82 -5.95 12.00 -4.92
CA ILE A 82 -4.58 11.48 -4.88
C ILE A 82 -4.49 10.19 -4.05
N ALA A 83 -5.15 10.14 -2.90
CA ALA A 83 -4.98 9.08 -1.90
C ALA A 83 -6.18 8.11 -1.82
N SER A 84 -7.02 8.07 -2.85
CA SER A 84 -8.20 7.19 -2.92
C SER A 84 -7.83 5.69 -2.83
N ASP A 85 -6.60 5.34 -3.19
CA ASP A 85 -6.04 3.99 -3.06
C ASP A 85 -5.98 3.50 -1.61
N ILE A 86 -5.62 4.37 -0.66
CA ILE A 86 -5.60 4.02 0.78
C ILE A 86 -7.02 3.79 1.29
N ASP A 87 -7.96 4.68 0.97
CA ASP A 87 -9.36 4.53 1.35
C ASP A 87 -9.94 3.23 0.79
N TRP A 88 -9.71 2.97 -0.50
CA TRP A 88 -10.14 1.76 -1.17
C TRP A 88 -9.56 0.50 -0.52
N ALA A 89 -8.26 0.48 -0.21
CA ALA A 89 -7.62 -0.66 0.44
C ALA A 89 -8.18 -0.92 1.84
N ILE A 90 -8.40 0.12 2.63
CA ILE A 90 -9.00 -0.01 3.98
C ILE A 90 -10.43 -0.57 3.90
N ARG A 91 -11.29 -0.03 3.01
CA ARG A 91 -12.67 -0.47 2.86
C ARG A 91 -12.75 -1.92 2.44
N ASN A 92 -11.96 -2.34 1.45
CA ASN A 92 -11.91 -3.74 1.03
C ASN A 92 -11.42 -4.66 2.15
N CYS A 93 -10.34 -4.28 2.86
CA CYS A 93 -9.82 -5.09 3.97
C CYS A 93 -10.74 -5.11 5.21
N LYS A 94 -11.71 -4.21 5.33
CA LYS A 94 -12.75 -4.27 6.37
C LYS A 94 -13.83 -5.31 6.07
N LYS A 95 -14.07 -5.64 4.81
CA LYS A 95 -15.14 -6.53 4.38
C LYS A 95 -14.83 -8.01 4.58
N THR A 96 -13.58 -8.39 4.64
CA THR A 96 -13.19 -9.80 4.67
C THR A 96 -12.00 -10.07 5.58
N ASN A 97 -11.96 -11.27 6.14
CA ASN A 97 -10.79 -11.82 6.83
C ASN A 97 -10.01 -12.81 5.94
N LYS A 98 -10.49 -13.09 4.71
CA LYS A 98 -9.86 -13.99 3.75
C LYS A 98 -8.82 -13.24 2.92
N ILE A 99 -7.76 -12.77 3.60
CA ILE A 99 -6.68 -12.00 3.01
C ILE A 99 -5.39 -12.84 3.04
N GLN A 100 -4.81 -13.08 1.88
CA GLN A 100 -3.64 -13.94 1.71
C GLN A 100 -2.41 -13.16 1.24
N ASN A 101 -1.26 -13.42 1.87
CA ASN A 101 0.04 -13.02 1.33
C ASN A 101 0.49 -14.07 0.33
N SER A 102 0.62 -13.70 -0.95
CA SER A 102 1.08 -14.61 -1.99
C SER A 102 2.58 -14.96 -1.89
N LYS A 103 3.35 -14.20 -1.12
CA LYS A 103 4.83 -14.29 -1.05
C LYS A 103 5.52 -14.02 -2.40
N LEU A 104 4.77 -13.61 -3.41
CA LEU A 104 5.26 -13.32 -4.76
C LEU A 104 5.53 -11.82 -4.94
N VAL A 105 6.39 -11.49 -5.90
CA VAL A 105 6.48 -10.15 -6.46
C VAL A 105 5.44 -10.04 -7.57
N LEU A 106 4.47 -9.10 -7.42
CA LEU A 106 3.32 -9.03 -8.30
C LEU A 106 3.46 -7.97 -9.39
N CYS A 107 4.12 -6.84 -9.09
CA CYS A 107 4.22 -5.76 -10.06
C CYS A 107 5.54 -4.99 -10.00
N LYS A 108 5.83 -4.31 -11.10
CA LYS A 108 6.80 -3.22 -11.19
C LYS A 108 6.04 -1.91 -11.12
N PHE A 109 6.36 -1.10 -10.10
CA PHE A 109 5.70 0.18 -9.83
C PHE A 109 6.63 1.32 -10.25
N GLN A 110 6.18 2.15 -11.20
CA GLN A 110 6.98 3.26 -11.68
C GLN A 110 6.99 4.42 -10.67
N THR A 111 8.19 4.90 -10.33
CA THR A 111 8.37 6.04 -9.41
C THR A 111 8.07 7.37 -10.09
N GLY A 112 7.71 8.39 -9.30
CA GLY A 112 7.54 9.76 -9.84
C GLY A 112 6.10 10.18 -10.13
N GLY A 113 5.11 9.37 -9.74
CA GLY A 113 3.69 9.63 -10.00
C GLY A 113 3.10 10.91 -9.36
N LEU A 114 1.80 11.11 -9.55
CA LEU A 114 1.04 12.31 -9.19
C LEU A 114 1.11 12.66 -7.70
N SER A 115 1.13 11.65 -6.82
CA SER A 115 1.23 11.84 -5.36
C SER A 115 2.53 12.53 -4.94
N LYS A 116 3.64 12.27 -5.64
CA LYS A 116 4.91 12.96 -5.40
C LYS A 116 4.87 14.42 -5.87
N LYS A 117 4.20 14.69 -7.01
CA LYS A 117 4.04 16.05 -7.56
C LYS A 117 3.08 16.92 -6.71
N ARG A 118 2.08 16.30 -6.05
CA ARG A 118 1.05 17.00 -5.24
C ARG A 118 1.09 16.55 -3.77
N GLN A 119 2.29 16.54 -3.19
CA GLN A 119 2.54 15.97 -1.86
C GLN A 119 1.67 16.57 -0.74
N ARG A 120 1.44 17.89 -0.74
CA ARG A 120 0.60 18.55 0.28
C ARG A 120 -0.83 18.02 0.25
N LEU A 121 -1.45 17.94 -0.92
CA LEU A 121 -2.80 17.40 -1.09
C LEU A 121 -2.85 15.92 -0.68
N ALA A 122 -1.87 15.12 -1.09
CA ALA A 122 -1.77 13.72 -0.71
C ALA A 122 -1.71 13.53 0.81
N LEU A 123 -0.96 14.37 1.52
CA LEU A 123 -0.88 14.32 3.00
C LEU A 123 -2.20 14.71 3.66
N GLN A 124 -2.88 15.76 3.17
CA GLN A 124 -4.18 16.21 3.67
C GLN A 124 -5.25 15.12 3.47
N GLU A 125 -5.35 14.55 2.28
CA GLU A 125 -6.29 13.47 1.99
C GLU A 125 -6.00 12.23 2.85
N ARG A 126 -4.73 11.82 2.98
CA ARG A 126 -4.34 10.71 3.88
C ARG A 126 -4.76 10.95 5.32
N PHE A 127 -4.52 12.15 5.85
CA PHE A 127 -4.95 12.48 7.21
C PHE A 127 -6.46 12.38 7.35
N THR A 128 -7.22 12.91 6.39
CA THR A 128 -8.69 12.86 6.38
C THR A 128 -9.19 11.41 6.32
N ILE A 129 -8.63 10.59 5.44
CA ILE A 129 -8.97 9.16 5.30
C ILE A 129 -8.70 8.44 6.62
N LEU A 130 -7.50 8.60 7.19
CA LEU A 130 -7.15 7.92 8.43
C LEU A 130 -8.04 8.38 9.59
N LYS A 131 -8.34 9.68 9.70
CA LYS A 131 -9.29 10.21 10.69
C LYS A 131 -10.68 9.58 10.55
N ASN A 132 -11.16 9.42 9.33
CA ASN A 132 -12.50 8.84 9.06
C ASN A 132 -12.55 7.35 9.40
N HIS A 133 -11.47 6.60 9.17
CA HIS A 133 -11.43 5.16 9.41
C HIS A 133 -11.04 4.75 10.83
N PHE A 134 -10.18 5.53 11.51
CA PHE A 134 -9.58 5.19 12.80
C PHE A 134 -9.91 6.17 13.94
N GLY A 135 -10.53 7.30 13.60
CA GLY A 135 -10.76 8.39 14.55
C GLY A 135 -9.56 9.34 14.70
N LEU A 136 -9.82 10.53 15.25
CA LEU A 136 -8.82 11.60 15.36
C LEU A 136 -7.67 11.20 16.29
N TYR A 137 -7.98 10.62 17.46
CA TYR A 137 -7.00 10.27 18.48
C TYR A 137 -5.94 9.28 17.94
N ASP A 138 -6.38 8.15 17.37
CA ASP A 138 -5.46 7.13 16.85
C ASP A 138 -4.66 7.65 15.64
N THR A 139 -5.29 8.48 14.81
CA THR A 139 -4.60 9.12 13.68
C THR A 139 -3.48 10.03 14.16
N ILE A 140 -3.73 10.92 15.12
CA ILE A 140 -2.70 11.81 15.68
C ILE A 140 -1.59 11.01 16.35
N LYS A 141 -1.93 10.02 17.18
CA LYS A 141 -0.98 9.14 17.85
C LYS A 141 -0.05 8.43 16.84
N SER A 142 -0.62 7.92 15.75
CA SER A 142 0.16 7.28 14.68
C SER A 142 1.11 8.27 14.01
N HIS A 143 0.65 9.49 13.68
CA HIS A 143 1.48 10.51 13.04
C HIS A 143 2.63 10.96 13.95
N ILE A 144 2.38 11.18 15.24
CA ILE A 144 3.42 11.50 16.23
C ILE A 144 4.46 10.37 16.27
N SER A 145 4.03 9.12 16.30
CA SER A 145 4.93 7.96 16.29
C SER A 145 5.82 7.93 15.03
N ILE A 146 5.25 8.21 13.85
CA ILE A 146 6.00 8.25 12.58
C ILE A 146 7.04 9.39 12.61
N VAL A 147 6.63 10.59 13.02
CA VAL A 147 7.54 11.74 13.13
C VAL A 147 8.65 11.47 14.13
N PHE A 148 8.33 10.91 15.29
CA PHE A 148 9.32 10.55 16.31
C PHE A 148 10.33 9.52 15.79
N GLN A 149 9.86 8.48 15.09
CA GLN A 149 10.75 7.50 14.47
C GLN A 149 11.66 8.14 13.41
N TYR A 150 11.13 9.07 12.60
CA TYR A 150 11.92 9.79 11.62
C TYR A 150 13.03 10.63 12.28
N ILE A 151 12.71 11.31 13.38
CA ILE A 151 13.69 12.09 14.14
C ILE A 151 14.79 11.18 14.71
N LEU A 152 14.42 10.03 15.32
CA LEU A 152 15.41 9.08 15.85
C LEU A 152 16.36 8.55 14.78
N VAL A 153 15.84 8.28 13.58
CA VAL A 153 16.66 7.85 12.42
C VAL A 153 17.59 8.99 12.00
N LYS A 154 17.10 10.21 11.89
CA LYS A 154 17.91 11.38 11.50
C LYS A 154 19.03 11.71 12.49
N LEU A 155 18.78 11.45 13.78
CA LEU A 155 19.78 11.62 14.85
C LEU A 155 20.74 10.42 14.99
N GLY A 156 20.63 9.40 14.15
CA GLY A 156 21.48 8.20 14.22
C GLY A 156 21.17 7.27 15.41
N LEU A 157 20.14 7.59 16.21
CA LEU A 157 19.73 6.81 17.40
C LEU A 157 18.94 5.57 17.05
N LYS A 158 18.48 5.44 15.81
CA LYS A 158 17.78 4.27 15.28
C LYS A 158 18.24 4.00 13.85
N LYS A 159 18.63 2.76 13.56
CA LYS A 159 18.87 2.35 12.15
C LYS A 159 17.53 2.42 11.40
N THR A 160 17.55 2.93 10.16
CA THR A 160 16.44 2.73 9.23
C THR A 160 16.10 1.25 9.25
N ARG A 161 14.87 0.89 9.58
CA ARG A 161 14.40 -0.48 9.37
C ARG A 161 14.49 -0.74 7.87
N ASN A 162 15.64 -1.33 7.50
CA ASN A 162 15.89 -1.80 6.15
C ASN A 162 14.92 -2.90 5.78
#